data_433bdff9af429879ee19bd4e1ef57252
#
_entry.id   433bdff9af429879ee19bd4e1ef57252
#
_cell.length_a   1.000
_cell.length_b   1.000
_cell.length_c   1.000
_cell.angle_alpha   90.00
_cell.angle_beta   90.00
_cell.angle_gamma   90.00
#
_symmetry.space_group_name_H-M   'P 1'
#
loop_
_entity.id
_entity.type
_entity.pdbx_description
1 polymer ?
#
loop_
_entity_poly.entity_id
_entity_poly.type
_entity_poly.pdbx_seq_one_letter_code
_entity_poly.pdbx_strand_id
1 'polypeptide(L)'
;MFSALWEILIKIGCPHDFVTIIRSFHDGMRAMVVENGDLSLSFDVANGTKQGCVLAPLLFIIFFSMMLLVAFKDCTTGIPIHYRTDGDVFDAQWLQAKTKVKLAILRNLLFADDCAL
;
A
#
# COMPACT_ATOMS: atom_id res chain seq x y z
N MET A 1 14.14 4.86 4.72
CA MET A 1 12.83 4.22 4.43
C MET A 1 12.71 2.85 5.09
N PHE A 2 13.69 1.97 4.99
CA PHE A 2 13.61 0.61 5.55
C PHE A 2 13.43 0.53 7.07
N SER A 3 14.06 1.41 7.87
CA SER A 3 13.90 1.40 9.33
C SER A 3 12.42 1.54 9.76
N ALA A 4 11.70 2.47 9.16
CA ALA A 4 10.27 2.65 9.45
C ALA A 4 9.43 1.43 9.03
N LEU A 5 9.77 0.78 7.92
CA LEU A 5 9.10 -0.44 7.48
C LEU A 5 9.24 -1.57 8.51
N TRP A 6 10.44 -1.78 9.08
CA TRP A 6 10.67 -2.81 10.10
C TRP A 6 9.86 -2.55 11.37
N GLU A 7 9.79 -1.30 11.82
CA GLU A 7 8.97 -0.92 12.95
C GLU A 7 7.48 -1.16 12.70
N ILE A 8 6.99 -0.84 11.50
CA ILE A 8 5.61 -1.08 11.10
C ILE A 8 5.30 -2.57 11.13
N LEU A 9 6.15 -3.42 10.54
CA LEU A 9 5.94 -4.87 10.52
C LEU A 9 5.84 -5.45 11.93
N ILE A 10 6.69 -5.01 12.85
CA ILE A 10 6.63 -5.43 14.25
C ILE A 10 5.33 -4.97 14.91
N LYS A 11 4.92 -3.71 14.69
CA LYS A 11 3.69 -3.15 15.27
C LYS A 11 2.41 -3.83 14.79
N ILE A 12 2.36 -4.31 13.56
CA ILE A 12 1.22 -5.08 13.03
C ILE A 12 1.22 -6.56 13.48
N GLY A 13 2.24 -6.99 14.23
CA GLY A 13 2.32 -8.32 14.82
C GLY A 13 3.08 -9.36 14.01
N CYS A 14 3.92 -8.94 13.05
CA CYS A 14 4.82 -9.89 12.37
C CYS A 14 5.82 -10.51 13.34
N PRO A 15 6.06 -11.84 13.27
CA PRO A 15 7.08 -12.49 14.07
C PRO A 15 8.47 -11.89 13.85
N HIS A 16 9.23 -11.75 14.92
CA HIS A 16 10.56 -11.11 14.87
C HIS A 16 11.53 -11.82 13.91
N ASP A 17 11.49 -13.15 13.89
CA ASP A 17 12.31 -13.96 13.00
C ASP A 17 11.99 -13.69 11.52
N PHE A 18 10.70 -13.54 11.21
CA PHE A 18 10.25 -13.21 9.84
C PHE A 18 10.75 -11.82 9.41
N VAL A 19 10.65 -10.83 10.29
CA VAL A 19 11.17 -9.47 10.02
C VAL A 19 12.69 -9.51 9.83
N THR A 20 13.42 -10.30 10.61
CA THR A 20 14.87 -10.47 10.49
C THR A 20 15.26 -11.08 9.14
N ILE A 21 14.53 -12.10 8.69
CA ILE A 21 14.76 -12.73 7.38
C ILE A 21 14.52 -11.72 6.25
N ILE A 22 13.39 -11.01 6.26
CA ILE A 22 13.10 -10.01 5.22
C ILE A 22 14.15 -8.90 5.22
N ARG A 23 14.55 -8.44 6.39
CA ARG A 23 15.58 -7.43 6.54
C ARG A 23 16.91 -7.87 5.91
N SER A 24 17.31 -9.14 6.11
CA SER A 24 18.55 -9.67 5.54
C SER A 24 18.61 -9.63 4.00
N PHE A 25 17.44 -9.63 3.32
CA PHE A 25 17.39 -9.48 1.87
C PHE A 25 17.59 -8.04 1.40
N HIS A 26 17.45 -7.07 2.30
CA HIS A 26 17.56 -5.63 1.98
C HIS A 26 18.86 -5.02 2.48
N ASP A 27 19.44 -5.59 3.54
CA ASP A 27 20.71 -5.10 4.11
C ASP A 27 21.86 -5.39 3.14
N GLY A 28 22.58 -4.33 2.76
CA GLY A 28 23.70 -4.42 1.82
C GLY A 28 23.29 -4.68 0.37
N MET A 29 22.04 -4.39 -0.01
CA MET A 29 21.56 -4.55 -1.38
C MET A 29 22.33 -3.63 -2.32
N ARG A 30 22.88 -4.20 -3.42
CA ARG A 30 23.61 -3.48 -4.45
C ARG A 30 22.99 -3.75 -5.82
N ALA A 31 23.06 -2.78 -6.71
CA ALA A 31 22.57 -2.87 -8.07
C ALA A 31 23.67 -2.49 -9.07
N MET A 32 23.51 -2.97 -10.30
CA MET A 32 24.30 -2.60 -11.45
C MET A 32 23.36 -2.36 -12.64
N VAL A 33 23.73 -1.45 -13.52
CA VAL A 33 23.01 -1.20 -14.76
C VAL A 33 23.65 -2.01 -15.87
N VAL A 34 22.82 -2.64 -16.71
CA VAL A 34 23.27 -3.33 -17.93
C VAL A 34 22.88 -2.46 -19.12
N GLU A 35 23.86 -2.03 -19.91
CA GLU A 35 23.65 -1.27 -21.14
C GLU A 35 24.48 -1.89 -22.26
N ASN A 36 23.84 -2.27 -23.36
CA ASN A 36 24.47 -2.88 -24.53
C ASN A 36 25.36 -4.11 -24.25
N GLY A 37 25.11 -4.81 -23.14
CA GLY A 37 25.88 -5.96 -22.67
C GLY A 37 27.02 -5.63 -21.70
N ASP A 38 27.31 -4.37 -21.48
CA ASP A 38 28.26 -3.90 -20.50
C ASP A 38 27.60 -3.66 -19.12
N LEU A 39 28.35 -3.98 -18.06
CA LEU A 39 27.92 -3.79 -16.67
C LEU A 39 28.55 -2.51 -16.10
N SER A 40 27.73 -1.67 -15.49
CA SER A 40 28.23 -0.52 -14.71
C SER A 40 28.95 -0.98 -13.43
N LEU A 41 29.64 -0.06 -12.79
CA LEU A 41 30.08 -0.26 -11.40
C LEU A 41 28.84 -0.46 -10.52
N SER A 42 28.96 -1.33 -9.51
CA SER A 42 27.88 -1.58 -8.55
C SER A 42 27.73 -0.38 -7.60
N PHE A 43 26.49 -0.04 -7.29
CA PHE A 43 26.11 1.02 -6.36
C PHE A 43 25.15 0.49 -5.29
N ASP A 44 25.17 1.12 -4.11
CA ASP A 44 24.31 0.71 -3.00
C ASP A 44 22.88 1.20 -3.19
N VAL A 45 21.91 0.32 -2.90
CA VAL A 45 20.48 0.62 -2.98
C VAL A 45 19.95 0.87 -1.57
N ALA A 46 19.85 2.14 -1.20
CA ALA A 46 19.39 2.54 0.13
C ALA A 46 17.85 2.60 0.27
N ASN A 47 17.13 2.73 -0.85
CA ASN A 47 15.67 2.88 -0.88
C ASN A 47 15.08 2.18 -2.09
N GLY A 48 13.76 1.87 -1.99
CA GLY A 48 13.03 1.23 -3.08
C GLY A 48 12.87 -0.27 -2.89
N THR A 49 12.09 -0.88 -3.77
CA THR A 49 11.81 -2.31 -3.78
C THR A 49 12.20 -2.90 -5.13
N LYS A 50 12.70 -4.14 -5.12
CA LYS A 50 13.10 -4.83 -6.36
C LYS A 50 11.84 -5.19 -7.17
N GLN A 51 11.72 -4.66 -8.37
CA GLN A 51 10.69 -5.08 -9.32
C GLN A 51 10.80 -6.58 -9.64
N GLY A 52 9.65 -7.26 -9.73
CA GLY A 52 9.60 -8.71 -9.95
C GLY A 52 9.81 -9.58 -8.69
N CYS A 53 10.01 -8.99 -7.52
CA CYS A 53 10.03 -9.70 -6.26
C CYS A 53 8.59 -9.89 -5.73
N VAL A 54 8.23 -11.10 -5.31
CA VAL A 54 6.89 -11.41 -4.79
C VAL A 54 6.55 -10.62 -3.51
N LEU A 55 7.55 -10.36 -2.66
CA LEU A 55 7.38 -9.63 -1.39
C LEU A 55 7.31 -8.11 -1.57
N ALA A 56 7.90 -7.57 -2.64
CA ALA A 56 8.01 -6.12 -2.82
C ALA A 56 6.65 -5.39 -2.88
N PRO A 57 5.66 -5.85 -3.65
CA PRO A 57 4.34 -5.24 -3.67
C PRO A 57 3.65 -5.30 -2.30
N LEU A 58 3.77 -6.42 -1.59
CA LEU A 58 3.18 -6.60 -0.27
C LEU A 58 3.78 -5.63 0.76
N LEU A 59 5.11 -5.53 0.80
CA LEU A 59 5.81 -4.62 1.72
C LEU A 59 5.48 -3.15 1.39
N PHE A 60 5.37 -2.82 0.10
CA PHE A 60 4.96 -1.49 -0.33
C PHE A 60 3.54 -1.16 0.14
N ILE A 61 2.57 -2.05 -0.10
CA ILE A 61 1.18 -1.85 0.30
C ILE A 61 1.07 -1.68 1.82
N ILE A 62 1.75 -2.52 2.62
CA ILE A 62 1.75 -2.40 4.08
C ILE A 62 2.30 -1.05 4.51
N PHE A 63 3.47 -0.67 3.99
CA PHE A 63 4.11 0.60 4.34
C PHE A 63 3.24 1.80 3.96
N PHE A 64 2.73 1.80 2.73
CA PHE A 64 1.92 2.89 2.20
C PHE A 64 0.59 3.02 2.92
N SER A 65 -0.10 1.90 3.17
CA SER A 65 -1.35 1.89 3.94
C SER A 65 -1.18 2.46 5.34
N MET A 66 -0.10 2.09 6.03
CA MET A 66 0.18 2.63 7.37
C MET A 66 0.54 4.11 7.34
N MET A 67 1.27 4.55 6.33
CA MET A 67 1.58 5.96 6.12
C MET A 67 0.30 6.79 5.94
N LEU A 68 -0.61 6.33 5.08
CA LEU A 68 -1.90 6.99 4.85
C LEU A 68 -2.78 6.97 6.11
N LEU A 69 -2.82 5.84 6.82
CA LEU A 69 -3.60 5.72 8.05
C LEU A 69 -3.13 6.73 9.10
N VAL A 70 -1.84 6.96 9.22
CA VAL A 70 -1.28 7.97 10.13
C VAL A 70 -1.56 9.39 9.63
N ALA A 71 -1.37 9.62 8.31
CA ALA A 71 -1.55 10.95 7.72
C ALA A 71 -3.02 11.44 7.80
N PHE A 72 -3.98 10.51 7.65
CA PHE A 72 -5.41 10.84 7.62
C PHE A 72 -6.20 10.39 8.85
N LYS A 73 -5.52 10.09 9.95
CA LYS A 73 -6.14 9.60 11.19
C LYS A 73 -7.29 10.49 11.66
N ASP A 74 -7.11 11.81 11.59
CA ASP A 74 -8.07 12.80 12.07
C ASP A 74 -8.88 13.44 10.92
N CYS A 75 -8.71 12.98 9.69
CA CYS A 75 -9.42 13.51 8.54
C CYS A 75 -10.87 12.96 8.50
N THR A 76 -11.84 13.86 8.48
CA THR A 76 -13.27 13.54 8.38
C THR A 76 -13.83 13.77 6.97
N THR A 77 -13.05 14.38 6.09
CA THR A 77 -13.42 14.66 4.70
C THR A 77 -13.48 13.38 3.88
N GLY A 78 -14.42 13.27 2.96
CA GLY A 78 -14.56 12.11 2.08
C GLY A 78 -15.74 12.24 1.13
N ILE A 79 -15.85 11.32 0.18
CA ILE A 79 -16.94 11.29 -0.81
C ILE A 79 -18.07 10.45 -0.23
N PRO A 80 -19.28 11.03 -0.01
CA PRO A 80 -20.43 10.27 0.44
C PRO A 80 -20.95 9.37 -0.69
N ILE A 81 -21.05 8.08 -0.43
CA ILE A 81 -21.63 7.10 -1.36
C ILE A 81 -22.87 6.51 -0.72
N HIS A 82 -23.97 6.54 -1.48
CA HIS A 82 -25.21 5.87 -1.14
C HIS A 82 -25.26 4.53 -1.87
N TYR A 83 -25.40 3.43 -1.14
CA TYR A 83 -25.56 2.10 -1.73
C TYR A 83 -26.65 1.31 -1.02
N ARG A 84 -27.28 0.39 -1.75
CA ARG A 84 -28.25 -0.54 -1.18
C ARG A 84 -27.56 -1.79 -0.65
N THR A 85 -28.16 -2.36 0.37
CA THR A 85 -27.64 -3.58 1.02
C THR A 85 -28.23 -4.88 0.43
N ASP A 86 -29.18 -4.76 -0.51
CA ASP A 86 -29.97 -5.88 -1.04
C ASP A 86 -29.95 -6.00 -2.58
N GLY A 87 -28.99 -5.39 -3.26
CA GLY A 87 -28.90 -5.42 -4.72
C GLY A 87 -27.51 -5.07 -5.26
N ASP A 88 -27.36 -5.15 -6.57
CA ASP A 88 -26.13 -4.75 -7.25
C ASP A 88 -25.83 -3.26 -7.08
N VAL A 89 -24.61 -2.94 -6.74
CA VAL A 89 -24.15 -1.58 -6.41
C VAL A 89 -24.28 -0.60 -7.60
N PHE A 90 -24.38 -1.11 -8.81
CA PHE A 90 -24.36 -0.29 -10.04
C PHE A 90 -25.71 -0.03 -10.70
N ASP A 91 -26.82 -0.43 -10.08
CA ASP A 91 -28.15 -0.09 -10.62
C ASP A 91 -28.56 1.34 -10.21
N ALA A 92 -28.46 2.28 -11.16
CA ALA A 92 -28.74 3.69 -10.91
C ALA A 92 -30.22 3.98 -10.53
N GLN A 93 -31.17 3.13 -10.94
CA GLN A 93 -32.59 3.27 -10.56
C GLN A 93 -32.80 2.91 -9.09
N TRP A 94 -32.00 1.99 -8.57
CA TRP A 94 -32.07 1.51 -7.20
C TRP A 94 -31.36 2.44 -6.23
N LEU A 95 -30.37 3.19 -6.68
CA LEU A 95 -29.67 4.21 -5.86
C LEU A 95 -30.59 5.36 -5.42
N GLN A 96 -31.71 5.60 -6.10
CA GLN A 96 -32.65 6.64 -5.74
C GLN A 96 -33.72 6.19 -4.72
N ALA A 97 -33.80 4.91 -4.41
CA ALA A 97 -34.78 4.40 -3.46
C ALA A 97 -34.44 4.81 -2.03
N LYS A 98 -35.42 5.36 -1.31
CA LYS A 98 -35.26 5.88 0.05
C LYS A 98 -35.12 4.79 1.15
N THR A 99 -35.45 3.54 0.81
CA THR A 99 -35.42 2.41 1.77
C THR A 99 -34.25 1.50 1.49
N LYS A 100 -33.66 0.92 2.56
CA LYS A 100 -32.49 0.00 2.49
C LYS A 100 -31.22 0.60 1.87
N VAL A 101 -31.08 1.91 1.90
CA VAL A 101 -29.90 2.63 1.47
C VAL A 101 -28.98 2.85 2.66
N LYS A 102 -27.72 2.52 2.50
CA LYS A 102 -26.67 2.77 3.48
C LYS A 102 -25.76 3.88 2.95
N LEU A 103 -25.46 4.85 3.80
CA LEU A 103 -24.48 5.89 3.53
C LEU A 103 -23.11 5.40 3.98
N ALA A 104 -22.16 5.41 3.10
CA ALA A 104 -20.75 5.25 3.44
C ALA A 104 -19.95 6.45 2.95
N ILE A 105 -18.94 6.83 3.68
CA ILE A 105 -18.01 7.87 3.28
C ILE A 105 -16.71 7.20 2.85
N LEU A 106 -16.41 7.27 1.55
CA LEU A 106 -15.12 6.83 1.02
C LEU A 106 -14.10 7.94 1.22
N ARG A 107 -12.99 7.60 1.84
CA ARG A 107 -11.92 8.55 2.13
C ARG A 107 -10.67 8.30 1.29
N ASN A 108 -10.39 7.04 0.99
CA ASN A 108 -9.14 6.66 0.32
C ASN A 108 -9.44 5.76 -0.86
N LEU A 109 -9.12 6.21 -2.05
CA LEU A 109 -9.13 5.42 -3.26
C LEU A 109 -7.68 5.18 -3.67
N LEU A 110 -7.26 3.91 -3.62
CA LEU A 110 -5.87 3.53 -3.83
C LEU A 110 -5.77 2.52 -4.97
N PHE A 111 -4.85 2.78 -5.88
CA PHE A 111 -4.43 1.83 -6.89
C PHE A 111 -2.90 1.92 -7.04
N ALA A 112 -2.19 0.96 -6.47
CA ALA A 112 -0.73 0.97 -6.35
C ALA A 112 -0.22 2.26 -5.69
N ASP A 113 0.50 3.11 -6.43
CA ASP A 113 1.00 4.42 -6.01
C ASP A 113 0.04 5.59 -6.33
N ASP A 114 -1.00 5.33 -7.12
CA ASP A 114 -2.05 6.30 -7.39
C ASP A 114 -3.03 6.36 -6.22
N CYS A 115 -3.25 7.56 -5.69
CA CYS A 115 -4.20 7.78 -4.61
C CYS A 115 -5.06 9.03 -4.88
N ALA A 116 -6.35 8.91 -4.60
CA ALA A 116 -7.29 10.03 -4.50
C ALA A 116 -7.75 10.15 -3.04
N LEU A 117 -7.49 11.31 -2.46
CA LEU A 117 -7.68 11.61 -1.04
C LEU A 117 -8.75 12.68 -0.84
#